data_7c00930a7bd8ee0cd5e63b4d085bc451
#
_entry.id   7c00930a7bd8ee0cd5e63b4d085bc451
#
_cell.length_a   1.000
_cell.length_b   1.000
_cell.length_c   1.000
_cell.angle_alpha   90.00
_cell.angle_beta   90.00
_cell.angle_gamma   90.00
#
_symmetry.space_group_name_H-M   'P 1'
#
loop_
_entity.id
_entity.type
_entity.pdbx_description
1 polymer ?
#
loop_
_entity_poly.entity_id
_entity_poly.type
_entity_poly.pdbx_seq_one_letter_code
_entity_poly.pdbx_strand_id
1 'polypeptide(L)'
;FNALFATASIAAARRYYNEFSVQQMDAAPGKKLKVGLIYSYGANDDPEDSTLGEESFDTSALSADARSFLEDAIQDYNGMFGTSYDTSSESFQNYYKDLSQRMKNREIDLVIVVNMFLTGFDATTLNTLFVDKNLRTHGLIQAYSRTNRILNSVKSYGNIVSFRNLEDETNAALELFGNKDARGIVLLKPYQDYYSAYVEKTGELLEKFPNGQPIVGESAEKEFIALWGAILRLENILSAFDEFAGQAALSPREIQEYQSRYLDLHRAYRERKEGEKEIINDDVVFEIELVKQVEINVDYILMLV
;
A
#
# COMPACT_ATOMS: atom_id res chain seq x y z
N PHE A 1 -4.75 -5.60 -9.00
CA PHE A 1 -4.33 -4.66 -7.97
C PHE A 1 -3.61 -3.50 -8.62
N ASN A 2 -3.55 -2.36 -7.94
CA ASN A 2 -2.90 -1.16 -8.45
C ASN A 2 -1.93 -0.56 -7.43
N ALA A 3 -1.20 0.46 -7.84
CA ALA A 3 -0.16 1.09 -7.04
C ALA A 3 -0.27 2.62 -7.05
N LEU A 4 0.24 3.23 -5.98
CA LEU A 4 0.58 4.66 -5.92
C LEU A 4 2.10 4.82 -5.95
N PHE A 5 2.58 5.88 -6.57
CA PHE A 5 3.98 6.27 -6.53
C PHE A 5 4.12 7.71 -6.01
N ALA A 6 4.47 7.84 -4.75
CA ALA A 6 4.70 9.12 -4.09
C ALA A 6 6.10 9.65 -4.41
N THR A 7 6.17 10.81 -5.02
CA THR A 7 7.43 11.47 -5.42
C THR A 7 7.69 12.74 -4.62
N ALA A 8 8.97 13.09 -4.47
CA ALA A 8 9.38 14.23 -3.65
C ALA A 8 8.98 15.58 -4.24
N SER A 9 8.80 15.67 -5.57
CA SER A 9 8.51 16.93 -6.24
C SER A 9 7.83 16.72 -7.59
N ILE A 10 7.25 17.77 -8.15
CA ILE A 10 6.69 17.79 -9.52
C ILE A 10 7.77 17.41 -10.55
N ALA A 11 9.01 17.90 -10.38
CA ALA A 11 10.10 17.57 -11.27
C ALA A 11 10.48 16.07 -11.23
N ALA A 12 10.39 15.44 -10.05
CA ALA A 12 10.58 14.00 -9.92
C ALA A 12 9.41 13.23 -10.56
N ALA A 13 8.17 13.62 -10.28
CA ALA A 13 6.97 13.02 -10.87
C ALA A 13 7.02 13.04 -12.40
N ARG A 14 7.43 14.17 -12.99
CA ARG A 14 7.62 14.33 -14.44
C ARG A 14 8.66 13.37 -15.00
N ARG A 15 9.82 13.22 -14.34
CA ARG A 15 10.87 12.28 -14.79
C ARG A 15 10.38 10.84 -14.78
N TYR A 16 9.71 10.42 -13.71
CA TYR A 16 9.16 9.08 -13.64
C TYR A 16 8.06 8.83 -14.67
N TYR A 17 7.14 9.78 -14.86
CA TYR A 17 6.08 9.66 -15.86
C TYR A 17 6.64 9.51 -17.28
N ASN A 18 7.61 10.33 -17.63
CA ASN A 18 8.29 10.24 -18.94
C ASN A 18 9.02 8.91 -19.09
N GLU A 19 9.71 8.44 -18.05
CA GLU A 19 10.43 7.17 -18.09
C GLU A 19 9.49 5.99 -18.28
N PHE A 20 8.37 5.95 -17.55
CA PHE A 20 7.33 4.94 -17.81
C PHE A 20 6.82 4.97 -19.25
N SER A 21 6.63 6.15 -19.81
CA SER A 21 6.20 6.30 -21.20
C SER A 21 7.24 5.74 -22.18
N VAL A 22 8.53 6.05 -21.96
CA VAL A 22 9.64 5.56 -22.78
C VAL A 22 9.78 4.04 -22.69
N GLN A 23 9.81 3.48 -21.46
CA GLN A 23 9.97 2.05 -21.23
C GLN A 23 8.82 1.22 -21.82
N GLN A 24 7.68 1.81 -22.02
CA GLN A 24 6.50 1.14 -22.57
C GLN A 24 6.33 1.32 -24.09
N MET A 25 7.21 2.07 -24.77
CA MET A 25 7.07 2.31 -26.21
C MET A 25 6.99 1.00 -27.00
N ASP A 26 7.88 0.07 -26.70
CA ASP A 26 8.00 -1.22 -27.41
C ASP A 26 7.13 -2.33 -26.81
N ALA A 27 6.40 -2.05 -25.72
CA ALA A 27 5.53 -3.03 -25.11
C ALA A 27 4.29 -3.30 -25.97
N ALA A 28 3.89 -4.59 -26.07
CA ALA A 28 2.65 -4.95 -26.75
C ALA A 28 1.45 -4.24 -26.09
N PRO A 29 0.43 -3.83 -26.86
CA PRO A 29 -0.69 -3.03 -26.35
C PRO A 29 -1.37 -3.61 -25.10
N GLY A 30 -1.51 -4.93 -24.99
CA GLY A 30 -2.10 -5.60 -23.83
C GLY A 30 -1.17 -5.75 -22.63
N LYS A 31 0.09 -5.33 -22.72
CA LYS A 31 1.09 -5.36 -21.64
C LYS A 31 1.48 -3.96 -21.13
N LYS A 32 0.96 -2.91 -21.75
CA LYS A 32 1.21 -1.54 -21.30
C LYS A 32 0.43 -1.25 -20.02
N LEU A 33 1.14 -0.70 -19.03
CA LEU A 33 0.51 -0.20 -17.82
C LEU A 33 -0.24 1.09 -18.12
N LYS A 34 -1.41 1.23 -17.57
CA LYS A 34 -2.14 2.49 -17.55
C LYS A 34 -1.64 3.34 -16.39
N VAL A 35 -0.89 4.37 -16.72
CA VAL A 35 -0.25 5.26 -15.74
C VAL A 35 -0.97 6.60 -15.72
N GLY A 36 -1.43 7.01 -14.54
CA GLY A 36 -1.97 8.34 -14.29
C GLY A 36 -0.98 9.23 -13.55
N LEU A 37 -1.13 10.54 -13.70
CA LEU A 37 -0.33 11.53 -12.99
C LEU A 37 -1.24 12.60 -12.40
N ILE A 38 -1.08 12.89 -11.11
CA ILE A 38 -1.80 13.98 -10.49
C ILE A 38 -0.96 14.69 -9.45
N TYR A 39 -1.00 16.00 -9.48
CA TYR A 39 -0.48 16.90 -8.46
C TYR A 39 -1.21 18.24 -8.51
N SER A 40 -1.19 18.95 -7.40
CA SER A 40 -1.67 20.33 -7.32
C SER A 40 -0.58 21.20 -6.69
N TYR A 41 -0.83 22.51 -6.65
CA TYR A 41 0.04 23.39 -5.89
C TYR A 41 -0.12 23.07 -4.40
N GLY A 42 0.95 22.55 -3.82
CA GLY A 42 1.17 22.50 -2.37
C GLY A 42 2.56 23.06 -2.13
N ALA A 43 2.77 23.77 -1.05
CA ALA A 43 4.09 24.27 -0.65
C ALA A 43 5.02 23.06 -0.37
N ASN A 44 5.57 22.49 -1.42
CA ASN A 44 6.36 21.26 -1.40
C ASN A 44 7.87 21.51 -1.43
N ASP A 45 8.28 22.78 -1.39
CA ASP A 45 9.68 23.17 -1.47
C ASP A 45 10.35 23.26 -0.09
N ASP A 46 9.63 22.95 1.00
CA ASP A 46 10.23 22.93 2.32
C ASP A 46 10.61 21.49 2.71
N PRO A 47 11.90 21.12 2.64
CA PRO A 47 12.36 19.78 3.03
C PRO A 47 12.22 19.51 4.54
N GLU A 48 11.88 20.52 5.34
CA GLU A 48 11.72 20.41 6.79
C GLU A 48 10.25 20.26 7.24
N ASP A 49 9.27 20.61 6.41
CA ASP A 49 7.85 20.45 6.77
C ASP A 49 7.35 19.04 6.45
N SER A 50 7.20 18.24 7.49
CA SER A 50 6.84 16.83 7.44
C SER A 50 5.32 16.57 7.44
N THR A 51 4.49 17.61 7.49
CA THR A 51 3.04 17.46 7.44
C THR A 51 2.57 17.40 5.99
N LEU A 52 1.91 16.29 5.62
CA LEU A 52 1.13 16.27 4.39
C LEU A 52 -0.01 17.28 4.58
N GLY A 53 0.04 18.38 3.84
CA GLY A 53 -1.03 19.39 3.85
C GLY A 53 -2.36 18.79 3.38
N GLU A 54 -3.45 19.50 3.66
CA GLU A 54 -4.76 19.16 3.09
C GLU A 54 -4.68 19.15 1.56
N GLU A 55 -5.41 18.24 0.91
CA GLU A 55 -5.46 18.16 -0.54
C GLU A 55 -6.00 19.47 -1.13
N SER A 56 -5.18 20.15 -1.92
CA SER A 56 -5.58 21.36 -2.64
C SER A 56 -5.89 21.01 -4.09
N PHE A 57 -7.01 21.50 -4.61
CA PHE A 57 -7.38 21.38 -6.02
C PHE A 57 -7.01 22.63 -6.82
N ASP A 58 -6.25 23.55 -6.23
CA ASP A 58 -5.80 24.75 -6.90
C ASP A 58 -4.60 24.48 -7.79
N THR A 59 -4.82 24.59 -9.09
CA THR A 59 -3.77 24.50 -10.13
C THR A 59 -3.27 25.87 -10.55
N SER A 60 -3.87 26.97 -10.09
CA SER A 60 -3.54 28.34 -10.56
C SER A 60 -2.16 28.78 -10.09
N ALA A 61 -1.68 28.28 -8.97
CA ALA A 61 -0.38 28.61 -8.40
C ALA A 61 0.76 27.72 -8.94
N LEU A 62 0.47 26.74 -9.80
CA LEU A 62 1.50 25.99 -10.52
C LEU A 62 2.28 26.90 -11.48
N SER A 63 3.58 26.67 -11.63
CA SER A 63 4.35 27.30 -12.71
C SER A 63 3.76 26.92 -14.08
N ALA A 64 3.95 27.78 -15.07
CA ALA A 64 3.43 27.54 -16.42
C ALA A 64 3.92 26.19 -16.99
N ASP A 65 5.18 25.82 -16.76
CA ASP A 65 5.77 24.55 -17.19
C ASP A 65 5.15 23.34 -16.46
N ALA A 66 4.95 23.43 -15.14
CA ALA A 66 4.32 22.37 -14.36
C ALA A 66 2.84 22.18 -14.76
N ARG A 67 2.13 23.27 -15.00
CA ARG A 67 0.74 23.23 -15.46
C ARG A 67 0.61 22.64 -16.85
N SER A 68 1.49 23.05 -17.79
CA SER A 68 1.50 22.48 -19.14
C SER A 68 1.76 20.99 -19.14
N PHE A 69 2.71 20.52 -18.32
CA PHE A 69 2.99 19.10 -18.22
C PHE A 69 1.83 18.31 -17.59
N LEU A 70 1.15 18.87 -16.60
CA LEU A 70 -0.05 18.25 -16.05
C LEU A 70 -1.17 18.16 -17.09
N GLU A 71 -1.33 19.19 -17.90
CA GLU A 71 -2.28 19.22 -19.02
C GLU A 71 -1.98 18.10 -20.02
N ASP A 72 -0.71 17.95 -20.44
CA ASP A 72 -0.29 16.88 -21.36
C ASP A 72 -0.61 15.50 -20.78
N ALA A 73 -0.32 15.27 -19.49
CA ALA A 73 -0.64 14.01 -18.83
C ALA A 73 -2.15 13.75 -18.70
N ILE A 74 -2.96 14.79 -18.51
CA ILE A 74 -4.43 14.71 -18.53
C ILE A 74 -4.93 14.40 -19.94
N GLN A 75 -4.31 14.93 -21.00
CA GLN A 75 -4.66 14.59 -22.37
C GLN A 75 -4.33 13.13 -22.72
N ASP A 76 -3.19 12.60 -22.22
CA ASP A 76 -2.89 11.17 -22.34
C ASP A 76 -3.96 10.32 -21.65
N TYR A 77 -4.38 10.72 -20.45
CA TYR A 77 -5.48 10.07 -19.72
C TYR A 77 -6.80 10.16 -20.50
N ASN A 78 -7.14 11.31 -21.05
CA ASN A 78 -8.33 11.49 -21.88
C ASN A 78 -8.30 10.53 -23.09
N GLY A 79 -7.15 10.35 -23.70
CA GLY A 79 -6.95 9.39 -24.79
C GLY A 79 -7.14 7.94 -24.36
N MET A 80 -6.71 7.58 -23.14
CA MET A 80 -6.87 6.22 -22.60
C MET A 80 -8.33 5.87 -22.29
N PHE A 81 -9.10 6.83 -21.80
CA PHE A 81 -10.43 6.57 -21.23
C PHE A 81 -11.60 7.25 -21.98
N GLY A 82 -11.33 7.99 -23.04
CA GLY A 82 -12.36 8.69 -23.81
C GLY A 82 -13.02 9.84 -23.04
N THR A 83 -12.27 10.51 -22.20
CA THR A 83 -12.72 11.66 -21.38
C THR A 83 -12.26 13.00 -21.98
N SER A 84 -12.61 14.12 -21.35
CA SER A 84 -12.26 15.47 -21.83
C SER A 84 -11.92 16.41 -20.68
N TYR A 85 -11.07 15.97 -19.76
CA TYR A 85 -10.62 16.78 -18.63
C TYR A 85 -9.49 17.72 -19.02
N ASP A 86 -9.31 18.79 -18.24
CA ASP A 86 -8.24 19.77 -18.36
C ASP A 86 -7.83 20.30 -16.97
N THR A 87 -6.86 21.22 -16.94
CA THR A 87 -6.35 21.81 -15.70
C THR A 87 -7.18 22.97 -15.15
N SER A 88 -8.37 23.29 -15.69
CA SER A 88 -9.29 24.24 -15.06
C SER A 88 -9.86 23.68 -13.76
N SER A 89 -10.16 24.54 -12.78
CA SER A 89 -10.48 24.10 -11.40
C SER A 89 -11.61 23.09 -11.33
N GLU A 90 -12.71 23.29 -12.07
CA GLU A 90 -13.86 22.38 -12.08
C GLU A 90 -13.52 21.05 -12.79
N SER A 91 -12.88 21.14 -13.95
CA SER A 91 -12.49 19.98 -14.74
C SER A 91 -11.44 19.15 -14.00
N PHE A 92 -10.49 19.80 -13.32
CA PHE A 92 -9.47 19.10 -12.52
C PHE A 92 -10.07 18.37 -11.32
N GLN A 93 -11.09 18.93 -10.65
CA GLN A 93 -11.79 18.20 -9.59
C GLN A 93 -12.53 16.97 -10.14
N ASN A 94 -13.12 17.07 -11.32
CA ASN A 94 -13.77 15.94 -11.98
C ASN A 94 -12.75 14.88 -12.42
N TYR A 95 -11.58 15.31 -12.94
CA TYR A 95 -10.46 14.41 -13.21
C TYR A 95 -10.00 13.65 -11.96
N TYR A 96 -9.82 14.32 -10.83
CA TYR A 96 -9.48 13.69 -9.54
C TYR A 96 -10.51 12.63 -9.15
N LYS A 97 -11.81 12.93 -9.25
CA LYS A 97 -12.89 12.01 -8.90
C LYS A 97 -12.90 10.78 -9.82
N ASP A 98 -12.75 10.99 -11.12
CA ASP A 98 -12.72 9.90 -12.11
C ASP A 98 -11.49 9.02 -11.92
N LEU A 99 -10.30 9.61 -11.76
CA LEU A 99 -9.06 8.91 -11.47
C LEU A 99 -9.18 8.06 -10.18
N SER A 100 -9.74 8.65 -9.12
CA SER A 100 -10.03 7.96 -7.85
C SER A 100 -10.96 6.75 -8.06
N GLN A 101 -12.03 6.93 -8.83
CA GLN A 101 -12.98 5.86 -9.09
C GLN A 101 -12.36 4.74 -9.94
N ARG A 102 -11.55 5.08 -10.95
CA ARG A 102 -10.85 4.09 -11.78
C ARG A 102 -9.80 3.30 -11.00
N MET A 103 -9.13 3.93 -10.02
CA MET A 103 -8.27 3.20 -9.09
C MET A 103 -9.08 2.17 -8.30
N LYS A 104 -10.24 2.56 -7.74
CA LYS A 104 -11.12 1.65 -7.00
C LYS A 104 -11.63 0.50 -7.88
N ASN A 105 -11.88 0.75 -9.15
CA ASN A 105 -12.35 -0.22 -10.12
C ASN A 105 -11.23 -1.07 -10.75
N ARG A 106 -9.96 -0.81 -10.44
CA ARG A 106 -8.77 -1.45 -11.05
C ARG A 106 -8.66 -1.21 -12.57
N GLU A 107 -9.11 -0.04 -13.02
CA GLU A 107 -9.04 0.36 -14.43
C GLU A 107 -7.72 1.06 -14.75
N ILE A 108 -6.96 1.47 -13.72
CA ILE A 108 -5.63 2.08 -13.81
C ILE A 108 -4.64 1.30 -12.95
N ASP A 109 -3.41 1.14 -13.42
CA ASP A 109 -2.41 0.28 -12.79
C ASP A 109 -1.53 1.04 -11.81
N LEU A 110 -1.14 2.26 -12.16
CA LEU A 110 -0.24 3.11 -11.38
C LEU A 110 -0.69 4.56 -11.42
N VAL A 111 -0.67 5.23 -10.28
CA VAL A 111 -0.82 6.70 -10.23
C VAL A 111 0.41 7.31 -9.57
N ILE A 112 1.06 8.22 -10.30
CA ILE A 112 2.20 9.01 -9.81
C ILE A 112 1.64 10.27 -9.16
N VAL A 113 2.06 10.52 -7.92
CA VAL A 113 1.57 11.63 -7.10
C VAL A 113 2.72 12.38 -6.44
N VAL A 114 2.47 13.62 -6.06
CA VAL A 114 3.40 14.37 -5.19
C VAL A 114 2.88 14.37 -3.76
N ASN A 115 1.67 14.89 -3.50
CA ASN A 115 1.01 14.86 -2.18
C ASN A 115 -0.40 14.30 -2.24
N MET A 116 -1.09 14.51 -3.36
CA MET A 116 -2.47 14.07 -3.52
C MET A 116 -2.58 12.54 -3.38
N PHE A 117 -3.72 12.05 -2.94
CA PHE A 117 -3.99 10.63 -2.63
C PHE A 117 -3.20 10.05 -1.44
N LEU A 118 -2.24 10.76 -0.87
CA LEU A 118 -1.53 10.30 0.34
C LEU A 118 -2.34 10.52 1.61
N THR A 119 -3.27 11.49 1.58
CA THR A 119 -4.25 11.74 2.63
C THR A 119 -5.66 11.56 2.07
N GLY A 120 -6.63 11.15 2.89
CA GLY A 120 -8.04 11.12 2.50
C GLY A 120 -8.48 10.07 1.47
N PHE A 121 -7.60 9.56 0.63
CA PHE A 121 -7.94 8.55 -0.37
C PHE A 121 -8.09 7.16 0.23
N ASP A 122 -9.15 6.45 -0.14
CA ASP A 122 -9.43 5.09 0.31
C ASP A 122 -9.79 4.18 -0.89
N ALA A 123 -8.96 3.16 -1.11
CA ALA A 123 -9.20 2.13 -2.12
C ALA A 123 -8.70 0.77 -1.62
N THR A 124 -9.61 -0.17 -1.47
CA THR A 124 -9.27 -1.55 -1.06
C THR A 124 -8.42 -2.28 -2.10
N THR A 125 -8.45 -1.83 -3.34
CA THR A 125 -7.69 -2.37 -4.48
C THR A 125 -6.24 -1.91 -4.51
N LEU A 126 -5.91 -0.82 -3.80
CA LEU A 126 -4.55 -0.29 -3.72
C LEU A 126 -3.67 -1.24 -2.91
N ASN A 127 -2.71 -1.88 -3.58
CA ASN A 127 -1.86 -2.91 -2.98
C ASN A 127 -0.46 -2.42 -2.65
N THR A 128 0.11 -1.55 -3.48
CA THR A 128 1.50 -1.13 -3.34
C THR A 128 1.64 0.38 -3.32
N LEU A 129 2.42 0.88 -2.38
CA LEU A 129 2.86 2.27 -2.33
C LEU A 129 4.37 2.30 -2.58
N PHE A 130 4.79 2.89 -3.70
CA PHE A 130 6.16 3.26 -3.97
C PHE A 130 6.44 4.65 -3.40
N VAL A 131 7.55 4.82 -2.68
CA VAL A 131 7.90 6.08 -1.99
C VAL A 131 9.28 6.54 -2.39
N ASP A 132 9.37 7.61 -3.18
CA ASP A 132 10.58 8.39 -3.42
C ASP A 132 10.43 9.79 -2.83
N LYS A 133 10.12 9.83 -1.53
CA LYS A 133 9.83 11.05 -0.77
C LYS A 133 10.22 10.86 0.69
N ASN A 134 10.75 11.90 1.32
CA ASN A 134 11.02 11.90 2.75
C ASN A 134 9.71 12.15 3.51
N LEU A 135 9.05 11.07 3.88
CA LEU A 135 7.86 11.11 4.73
C LEU A 135 8.27 11.03 6.19
N ARG A 136 7.55 11.73 7.07
CA ARG A 136 7.83 11.74 8.51
C ARG A 136 6.53 11.65 9.32
N THR A 137 6.63 11.19 10.56
CA THR A 137 5.57 11.21 11.57
C THR A 137 4.16 10.87 11.03
N HIS A 138 3.23 11.79 11.21
CA HIS A 138 1.82 11.59 10.83
C HIS A 138 1.63 11.35 9.33
N GLY A 139 2.32 12.11 8.49
CA GLY A 139 2.25 11.97 7.03
C GLY A 139 2.74 10.61 6.53
N LEU A 140 3.76 10.04 7.19
CA LEU A 140 4.27 8.70 6.90
C LEU A 140 3.22 7.63 7.20
N ILE A 141 2.63 7.64 8.39
CA ILE A 141 1.59 6.67 8.78
C ILE A 141 0.35 6.82 7.90
N GLN A 142 -0.07 8.04 7.58
CA GLN A 142 -1.20 8.28 6.67
C GLN A 142 -0.95 7.70 5.28
N ALA A 143 0.22 7.93 4.70
CA ALA A 143 0.58 7.38 3.39
C ALA A 143 0.62 5.85 3.41
N TYR A 144 1.25 5.25 4.43
CA TYR A 144 1.36 3.80 4.58
C TYR A 144 -0.01 3.15 4.75
N SER A 145 -0.93 3.78 5.48
CA SER A 145 -2.28 3.27 5.70
C SER A 145 -3.12 3.17 4.43
N ARG A 146 -2.70 3.79 3.33
CA ARG A 146 -3.45 3.70 2.05
C ARG A 146 -3.48 2.29 1.48
N THR A 147 -2.47 1.47 1.75
CA THR A 147 -2.34 0.11 1.20
C THR A 147 -2.85 -1.00 2.11
N ASN A 148 -3.10 -0.74 3.39
CA ASN A 148 -3.40 -1.79 4.37
C ASN A 148 -4.86 -2.27 4.37
N ARG A 149 -5.74 -1.75 3.53
CA ARG A 149 -7.13 -2.18 3.43
C ARG A 149 -7.24 -3.59 2.88
N ILE A 150 -7.94 -4.45 3.62
CA ILE A 150 -8.24 -5.81 3.17
C ILE A 150 -9.35 -5.74 2.12
N LEU A 151 -9.13 -6.37 0.96
CA LEU A 151 -10.13 -6.50 -0.10
C LEU A 151 -10.82 -7.87 -0.03
N ASN A 152 -10.02 -8.92 0.00
CA ASN A 152 -10.47 -10.33 -0.02
C ASN A 152 -9.33 -11.26 0.39
N SER A 153 -9.51 -12.56 0.17
CA SER A 153 -8.47 -13.58 0.43
C SER A 153 -7.15 -13.39 -0.30
N VAL A 154 -7.14 -12.64 -1.39
CA VAL A 154 -5.94 -12.41 -2.21
C VAL A 154 -5.16 -11.18 -1.76
N LYS A 155 -5.85 -10.18 -1.17
CA LYS A 155 -5.22 -8.98 -0.63
C LYS A 155 -5.60 -8.81 0.84
N SER A 156 -4.77 -9.30 1.72
CA SER A 156 -4.89 -9.20 3.18
C SER A 156 -3.94 -8.17 3.80
N TYR A 157 -2.97 -7.65 3.04
CA TYR A 157 -1.99 -6.63 3.45
C TYR A 157 -1.67 -5.68 2.30
N GLY A 158 -0.88 -4.65 2.59
CA GLY A 158 -0.29 -3.75 1.60
C GLY A 158 1.23 -3.84 1.59
N ASN A 159 1.83 -3.43 0.48
CA ASN A 159 3.27 -3.38 0.31
C ASN A 159 3.73 -1.92 0.24
N ILE A 160 4.86 -1.64 0.88
CA ILE A 160 5.53 -0.35 0.83
C ILE A 160 6.93 -0.59 0.29
N VAL A 161 7.27 0.09 -0.79
CA VAL A 161 8.60 0.04 -1.40
C VAL A 161 9.19 1.44 -1.32
N SER A 162 10.14 1.66 -0.44
CA SER A 162 10.78 2.96 -0.27
C SER A 162 12.13 3.00 -0.99
N PHE A 163 12.34 4.06 -1.78
CA PHE A 163 13.62 4.43 -2.39
C PHE A 163 14.43 5.38 -1.50
N ARG A 164 13.90 5.71 -0.33
CA ARG A 164 14.56 6.49 0.72
C ARG A 164 14.79 5.61 1.93
N ASN A 165 15.82 5.91 2.71
CA ASN A 165 15.93 5.30 4.03
C ASN A 165 14.94 5.99 4.97
N LEU A 166 13.81 5.34 5.22
CA LEU A 166 12.74 5.81 6.10
C LEU A 166 12.61 4.96 7.36
N GLU A 167 13.62 4.17 7.69
CA GLU A 167 13.59 3.27 8.84
C GLU A 167 13.41 4.02 10.15
N ASP A 168 14.26 5.02 10.41
CA ASP A 168 14.21 5.81 11.64
C ASP A 168 12.90 6.60 11.75
N GLU A 169 12.44 7.21 10.66
CA GLU A 169 11.17 7.95 10.61
C GLU A 169 9.97 7.03 10.82
N THR A 170 10.04 5.81 10.31
CA THR A 170 8.99 4.82 10.52
C THR A 170 8.94 4.36 11.96
N ASN A 171 10.09 4.09 12.57
CA ASN A 171 10.20 3.75 13.99
C ASN A 171 9.66 4.86 14.88
N ALA A 172 10.10 6.09 14.64
CA ALA A 172 9.65 7.25 15.40
C ALA A 172 8.12 7.48 15.26
N ALA A 173 7.57 7.27 14.05
CA ALA A 173 6.14 7.40 13.83
C ALA A 173 5.35 6.28 14.53
N LEU A 174 5.83 5.05 14.52
CA LEU A 174 5.21 3.93 15.24
C LEU A 174 5.25 4.13 16.77
N GLU A 175 6.35 4.64 17.32
CA GLU A 175 6.43 4.97 18.74
C GLU A 175 5.44 6.07 19.15
N LEU A 176 5.21 7.05 18.26
CA LEU A 176 4.31 8.18 18.54
C LEU A 176 2.82 7.79 18.44
N PHE A 177 2.46 6.96 17.47
CA PHE A 177 1.06 6.64 17.16
C PHE A 177 0.67 5.20 17.47
N GLY A 178 1.63 4.33 17.75
CA GLY A 178 1.43 2.95 18.14
C GLY A 178 1.39 2.75 19.66
N ASN A 179 1.14 1.52 20.06
CA ASN A 179 1.29 1.13 21.45
C ASN A 179 2.76 1.26 21.84
N LYS A 180 3.09 1.82 23.01
CA LYS A 180 4.45 2.06 23.49
C LYS A 180 5.34 0.80 23.57
N ASP A 181 4.72 -0.38 23.43
CA ASP A 181 5.40 -1.67 23.38
C ASP A 181 5.78 -2.10 21.94
N ALA A 182 5.35 -1.37 20.91
CA ALA A 182 5.73 -1.60 19.50
C ALA A 182 7.12 -1.00 19.20
N ARG A 183 8.10 -1.23 20.05
CA ARG A 183 9.48 -0.82 19.83
C ARG A 183 10.12 -1.71 18.78
N GLY A 184 10.38 -1.11 17.66
CA GLY A 184 11.32 -1.59 16.67
C GLY A 184 10.65 -2.12 15.41
N ILE A 185 11.02 -1.53 14.29
CA ILE A 185 11.08 -2.30 13.03
C ILE A 185 11.94 -3.50 13.39
N VAL A 186 11.36 -4.66 13.32
CA VAL A 186 12.09 -5.90 13.52
C VAL A 186 13.11 -5.97 12.38
N LEU A 187 14.38 -5.80 12.69
CA LEU A 187 15.45 -6.16 11.77
C LEU A 187 15.14 -7.56 11.26
N LEU A 188 15.26 -7.77 9.97
CA LEU A 188 15.04 -9.07 9.34
C LEU A 188 15.75 -10.14 10.16
N LYS A 189 14.97 -11.00 10.79
CA LYS A 189 15.50 -12.19 11.42
C LYS A 189 15.96 -13.17 10.32
N PRO A 190 16.85 -14.10 10.63
CA PRO A 190 17.17 -15.19 9.71
C PRO A 190 15.89 -15.93 9.26
N TYR A 191 15.85 -16.39 8.03
CA TYR A 191 14.76 -17.21 7.47
C TYR A 191 14.25 -18.28 8.46
N GLN A 192 15.17 -18.97 9.11
CA GLN A 192 14.87 -20.08 10.02
C GLN A 192 13.99 -19.64 11.22
N ASP A 193 14.16 -18.43 11.71
CA ASP A 193 13.37 -17.92 12.85
C ASP A 193 11.92 -17.67 12.43
N TYR A 194 11.72 -17.06 11.24
CA TYR A 194 10.39 -16.87 10.69
C TYR A 194 9.72 -18.17 10.32
N TYR A 195 10.46 -19.09 9.71
CA TYR A 195 9.94 -20.39 9.32
C TYR A 195 9.54 -21.24 10.52
N SER A 196 10.33 -21.25 11.59
CA SER A 196 10.00 -21.95 12.82
C SER A 196 8.72 -21.39 13.47
N ALA A 197 8.59 -20.06 13.52
CA ALA A 197 7.39 -19.42 14.05
C ALA A 197 6.15 -19.69 13.16
N TYR A 198 6.33 -19.75 11.84
CA TYR A 198 5.26 -20.07 10.89
C TYR A 198 4.76 -21.52 11.08
N VAL A 199 5.66 -22.48 11.20
CA VAL A 199 5.32 -23.89 11.42
C VAL A 199 4.64 -24.08 12.78
N GLU A 200 5.14 -23.42 13.85
CA GLU A 200 4.53 -23.45 15.17
C GLU A 200 3.10 -22.90 15.14
N LYS A 201 2.89 -21.71 14.57
CA LYS A 201 1.57 -21.10 14.47
C LYS A 201 0.60 -21.88 13.60
N THR A 202 1.10 -22.47 12.53
CA THR A 202 0.28 -23.34 11.67
C THR A 202 -0.13 -24.63 12.41
N GLY A 203 0.78 -25.21 13.18
CA GLY A 203 0.48 -26.36 14.04
C GLY A 203 -0.59 -26.04 15.08
N GLU A 204 -0.46 -24.88 15.75
CA GLU A 204 -1.46 -24.38 16.72
C GLU A 204 -2.85 -24.17 16.06
N LEU A 205 -2.86 -23.64 14.81
CA LEU A 205 -4.09 -23.45 14.05
C LEU A 205 -4.80 -24.79 13.76
N LEU A 206 -4.05 -25.77 13.25
CA LEU A 206 -4.60 -27.08 12.92
C LEU A 206 -5.12 -27.84 14.14
N GLU A 207 -4.48 -27.67 15.29
CA GLU A 207 -4.89 -28.30 16.57
C GLU A 207 -6.16 -27.64 17.13
N LYS A 208 -6.19 -26.30 17.23
CA LYS A 208 -7.29 -25.56 17.87
C LYS A 208 -8.51 -25.38 16.97
N PHE A 209 -8.28 -25.23 15.66
CA PHE A 209 -9.31 -24.91 14.68
C PHE A 209 -9.25 -25.84 13.46
N PRO A 210 -9.41 -27.15 13.64
CA PRO A 210 -9.32 -28.10 12.53
C PRO A 210 -10.36 -27.78 11.44
N ASN A 211 -9.97 -28.08 10.20
CA ASN A 211 -10.81 -27.83 9.03
C ASN A 211 -12.14 -28.58 9.14
N GLY A 212 -13.22 -27.92 8.72
CA GLY A 212 -14.57 -28.48 8.75
C GLY A 212 -15.30 -28.33 10.08
N GLN A 213 -14.64 -27.88 11.14
CA GLN A 213 -15.30 -27.65 12.44
C GLN A 213 -15.71 -26.17 12.61
N PRO A 214 -16.90 -25.88 13.14
CA PRO A 214 -17.33 -24.51 13.38
C PRO A 214 -16.54 -23.88 14.54
N ILE A 215 -16.20 -22.60 14.39
CA ILE A 215 -15.61 -21.79 15.46
C ILE A 215 -16.78 -21.22 16.28
N VAL A 216 -16.90 -21.59 17.54
CA VAL A 216 -18.05 -21.23 18.37
C VAL A 216 -17.60 -20.42 19.58
N GLY A 217 -18.16 -19.22 19.70
CA GLY A 217 -17.94 -18.31 20.82
C GLY A 217 -16.95 -17.19 20.52
N GLU A 218 -17.25 -16.02 21.06
CA GLU A 218 -16.51 -14.77 20.78
C GLU A 218 -15.01 -14.88 21.10
N SER A 219 -14.65 -15.57 22.17
CA SER A 219 -13.24 -15.76 22.53
C SER A 219 -12.50 -16.62 21.51
N ALA A 220 -13.13 -17.70 21.03
CA ALA A 220 -12.52 -18.57 20.00
C ALA A 220 -12.44 -17.86 18.63
N GLU A 221 -13.45 -17.05 18.30
CA GLU A 221 -13.45 -16.24 17.09
C GLU A 221 -12.31 -15.22 17.10
N LYS A 222 -12.09 -14.50 18.22
CA LYS A 222 -10.98 -13.55 18.38
C LYS A 222 -9.62 -14.24 18.32
N GLU A 223 -9.48 -15.39 18.99
CA GLU A 223 -8.24 -16.18 18.99
C GLU A 223 -7.92 -16.67 17.57
N PHE A 224 -8.90 -17.16 16.83
CA PHE A 224 -8.74 -17.57 15.44
C PHE A 224 -8.30 -16.41 14.55
N ILE A 225 -8.94 -15.24 14.67
CA ILE A 225 -8.60 -14.04 13.88
C ILE A 225 -7.15 -13.63 14.15
N ALA A 226 -6.74 -13.60 15.43
CA ALA A 226 -5.37 -13.24 15.79
C ALA A 226 -4.34 -14.26 15.27
N LEU A 227 -4.64 -15.56 15.42
CA LEU A 227 -3.73 -16.62 14.98
C LEU A 227 -3.60 -16.69 13.47
N TRP A 228 -4.71 -16.62 12.74
CA TRP A 228 -4.69 -16.60 11.28
C TRP A 228 -4.00 -15.35 10.73
N GLY A 229 -4.24 -14.18 11.33
CA GLY A 229 -3.53 -12.95 10.97
C GLY A 229 -2.01 -13.06 11.17
N ALA A 230 -1.56 -13.69 12.25
CA ALA A 230 -0.14 -13.94 12.50
C ALA A 230 0.47 -14.90 11.45
N ILE A 231 -0.25 -15.95 11.04
CA ILE A 231 0.20 -16.88 9.99
C ILE A 231 0.32 -16.16 8.65
N LEU A 232 -0.67 -15.38 8.24
CA LEU A 232 -0.63 -14.61 7.00
C LEU A 232 0.55 -13.64 6.97
N ARG A 233 0.84 -12.99 8.10
CA ARG A 233 1.99 -12.10 8.23
C ARG A 233 3.29 -12.85 8.03
N LEU A 234 3.49 -13.98 8.72
CA LEU A 234 4.70 -14.80 8.59
C LEU A 234 4.87 -15.35 7.17
N GLU A 235 3.80 -15.79 6.54
CA GLU A 235 3.81 -16.26 5.14
C GLU A 235 4.20 -15.14 4.17
N ASN A 236 3.71 -13.92 4.41
CA ASN A 236 4.11 -12.75 3.62
C ASN A 236 5.62 -12.46 3.73
N ILE A 237 6.17 -12.47 4.95
CA ILE A 237 7.60 -12.26 5.18
C ILE A 237 8.40 -13.37 4.51
N LEU A 238 8.01 -14.62 4.73
CA LEU A 238 8.69 -15.79 4.17
C LEU A 238 8.67 -15.79 2.64
N SER A 239 7.61 -15.26 2.02
CA SER A 239 7.53 -15.15 0.55
C SER A 239 8.60 -14.26 -0.08
N ALA A 240 9.29 -13.43 0.71
CA ALA A 240 10.43 -12.62 0.27
C ALA A 240 11.77 -13.40 0.27
N PHE A 241 11.78 -14.62 0.80
CA PHE A 241 12.95 -15.49 0.83
C PHE A 241 12.83 -16.58 -0.23
N ASP A 242 13.87 -16.76 -1.03
CA ASP A 242 13.90 -17.80 -2.08
C ASP A 242 13.76 -19.23 -1.49
N GLU A 243 14.23 -19.41 -0.25
CA GLU A 243 14.16 -20.68 0.48
C GLU A 243 12.72 -21.12 0.79
N PHE A 244 11.78 -20.21 0.81
CA PHE A 244 10.38 -20.53 1.11
C PHE A 244 9.63 -21.19 -0.05
N ALA A 245 10.19 -21.17 -1.26
CA ALA A 245 9.55 -21.76 -2.43
C ALA A 245 9.25 -23.25 -2.21
N GLY A 246 7.97 -23.61 -2.20
CA GLY A 246 7.51 -24.99 -1.97
C GLY A 246 7.52 -25.44 -0.50
N GLN A 247 7.76 -24.56 0.46
CA GLN A 247 7.83 -24.86 1.90
C GLN A 247 6.55 -24.45 2.67
N ALA A 248 5.46 -24.14 1.97
CA ALA A 248 4.20 -23.82 2.62
C ALA A 248 3.68 -25.01 3.47
N ALA A 249 3.38 -24.76 4.74
CA ALA A 249 2.90 -25.80 5.68
C ALA A 249 1.43 -26.16 5.46
N LEU A 250 0.65 -25.26 4.83
CA LEU A 250 -0.75 -25.48 4.47
C LEU A 250 -0.87 -25.70 2.97
N SER A 251 -1.77 -26.60 2.57
CA SER A 251 -2.15 -26.74 1.17
C SER A 251 -2.95 -25.52 0.66
N PRO A 252 -2.97 -25.26 -0.64
CA PRO A 252 -3.78 -24.16 -1.21
C PRO A 252 -5.27 -24.24 -0.84
N ARG A 253 -5.80 -25.45 -0.68
CA ARG A 253 -7.18 -25.68 -0.27
C ARG A 253 -7.41 -25.28 1.19
N GLU A 254 -6.51 -25.65 2.09
CA GLU A 254 -6.60 -25.27 3.51
C GLU A 254 -6.47 -23.76 3.69
N ILE A 255 -5.52 -23.13 2.98
CA ILE A 255 -5.38 -21.67 2.96
C ILE A 255 -6.70 -21.02 2.56
N GLN A 256 -7.32 -21.46 1.47
CA GLN A 256 -8.59 -20.92 0.99
C GLN A 256 -9.72 -21.11 2.01
N GLU A 257 -9.77 -22.22 2.68
CA GLU A 257 -10.80 -22.55 3.68
C GLU A 257 -10.68 -21.68 4.94
N TYR A 258 -9.47 -21.55 5.50
CA TYR A 258 -9.21 -20.68 6.65
C TYR A 258 -9.41 -19.21 6.30
N GLN A 259 -9.00 -18.81 5.11
CA GLN A 259 -9.20 -17.44 4.63
C GLN A 259 -10.68 -17.07 4.49
N SER A 260 -11.51 -17.97 3.97
CA SER A 260 -12.95 -17.74 3.87
C SER A 260 -13.56 -17.52 5.25
N ARG A 261 -13.21 -18.37 6.23
CA ARG A 261 -13.67 -18.22 7.62
C ARG A 261 -13.23 -16.91 8.25
N TYR A 262 -11.98 -16.53 8.04
CA TYR A 262 -11.44 -15.26 8.53
C TYR A 262 -12.23 -14.06 8.01
N LEU A 263 -12.53 -14.05 6.71
CA LEU A 263 -13.31 -12.98 6.08
C LEU A 263 -14.75 -12.93 6.58
N ASP A 264 -15.40 -14.09 6.79
CA ASP A 264 -16.75 -14.17 7.28
C ASP A 264 -16.84 -13.65 8.72
N LEU A 265 -15.92 -14.06 9.59
CA LEU A 265 -15.82 -13.56 10.95
C LEU A 265 -15.52 -12.06 11.02
N HIS A 266 -14.57 -11.61 10.21
CA HIS A 266 -14.20 -10.19 10.15
C HIS A 266 -15.37 -9.31 9.67
N ARG A 267 -16.15 -9.78 8.71
CA ARG A 267 -17.39 -9.13 8.27
C ARG A 267 -18.45 -9.09 9.37
N ALA A 268 -18.68 -10.22 10.04
CA ALA A 268 -19.65 -10.33 11.13
C ALA A 268 -19.30 -9.40 12.32
N TYR A 269 -18.01 -9.27 12.65
CA TYR A 269 -17.54 -8.32 13.67
C TYR A 269 -17.75 -6.86 13.25
N ARG A 270 -17.49 -6.55 11.98
CA ARG A 270 -17.70 -5.20 11.43
C ARG A 270 -19.17 -4.80 11.48
N GLU A 271 -20.07 -5.68 11.07
CA GLU A 271 -21.53 -5.46 11.10
C GLU A 271 -22.08 -5.31 12.52
N ARG A 272 -21.53 -6.05 13.51
CA ARG A 272 -21.90 -5.89 14.93
C ARG A 272 -21.46 -4.54 15.50
N LYS A 273 -20.29 -4.00 15.11
CA LYS A 273 -19.76 -2.70 15.57
C LYS A 273 -20.41 -1.49 14.89
N GLU A 274 -20.99 -1.60 13.71
CA GLU A 274 -21.73 -0.50 13.08
C GLU A 274 -22.99 -0.07 13.87
N GLY A 275 -23.47 -0.90 14.80
CA GLY A 275 -24.56 -0.57 15.72
C GLY A 275 -24.16 0.24 16.97
N GLU A 276 -22.88 0.30 17.31
CA GLU A 276 -22.32 1.07 18.41
C GLU A 276 -21.27 2.02 17.84
N LYS A 277 -21.57 3.32 17.89
CA LYS A 277 -20.66 4.39 17.47
C LYS A 277 -19.44 4.47 18.41
N GLU A 278 -18.57 3.49 18.41
CA GLU A 278 -17.23 3.58 18.98
C GLU A 278 -16.18 3.66 17.86
N ILE A 279 -15.24 4.56 18.10
CA ILE A 279 -14.19 4.99 17.20
C ILE A 279 -13.36 3.78 16.77
N ILE A 280 -13.38 3.49 15.46
CA ILE A 280 -12.66 2.37 14.80
C ILE A 280 -11.12 2.46 14.95
N ASN A 281 -10.60 3.48 15.64
CA ASN A 281 -9.16 3.72 15.75
C ASN A 281 -8.41 2.86 16.76
N ASP A 282 -9.10 2.19 17.70
CA ASP A 282 -8.40 1.50 18.81
C ASP A 282 -8.02 0.04 18.52
N ASP A 283 -8.56 -0.59 17.46
CA ASP A 283 -8.32 -2.00 17.16
C ASP A 283 -7.48 -2.25 15.88
N VAL A 284 -7.02 -1.21 15.19
CA VAL A 284 -6.08 -1.38 14.07
C VAL A 284 -4.66 -1.34 14.62
N VAL A 285 -4.13 -2.50 14.96
CA VAL A 285 -2.71 -2.65 15.25
C VAL A 285 -1.95 -2.44 13.94
N PHE A 286 -1.24 -1.34 13.83
CA PHE A 286 -0.29 -1.11 12.76
C PHE A 286 0.96 -1.92 13.05
N GLU A 287 1.17 -2.99 12.31
CA GLU A 287 2.42 -3.72 12.31
C GLU A 287 3.12 -3.49 10.97
N ILE A 288 4.32 -2.97 11.02
CA ILE A 288 5.17 -2.77 9.85
C ILE A 288 6.45 -3.58 10.08
N GLU A 289 6.81 -4.40 9.10
CA GLU A 289 8.04 -5.17 9.12
C GLU A 289 8.92 -4.82 7.93
N LEU A 290 10.22 -4.66 8.18
CA LEU A 290 11.22 -4.50 7.14
C LEU A 290 11.55 -5.88 6.56
N VAL A 291 11.07 -6.14 5.35
CA VAL A 291 11.26 -7.43 4.68
C VAL A 291 12.61 -7.53 3.99
N LYS A 292 13.08 -6.45 3.35
CA LYS A 292 14.35 -6.42 2.65
C LYS A 292 14.91 -5.01 2.56
N GLN A 293 16.20 -4.87 2.85
CA GLN A 293 16.97 -3.66 2.58
C GLN A 293 18.07 -4.00 1.58
N VAL A 294 18.18 -3.21 0.52
CA VAL A 294 19.20 -3.37 -0.51
C VAL A 294 19.96 -2.06 -0.68
N GLU A 295 21.26 -2.08 -0.44
CA GLU A 295 22.12 -0.97 -0.82
C GLU A 295 22.41 -1.05 -2.32
N ILE A 296 21.92 -0.05 -3.05
CA ILE A 296 22.21 0.07 -4.47
C ILE A 296 23.54 0.81 -4.62
N ASN A 297 24.61 0.06 -4.84
CA ASN A 297 25.92 0.58 -5.17
C ASN A 297 26.31 0.16 -6.62
N VAL A 298 27.49 0.62 -7.08
CA VAL A 298 27.97 0.33 -8.43
C VAL A 298 28.10 -1.17 -8.68
N ASP A 299 28.54 -1.93 -7.68
CA ASP A 299 28.74 -3.38 -7.78
C ASP A 299 27.39 -4.12 -7.93
N TYR A 300 26.35 -3.67 -7.22
CA TYR A 300 24.99 -4.20 -7.37
C TYR A 300 24.44 -3.94 -8.77
N ILE A 301 24.65 -2.74 -9.31
CA ILE A 301 24.20 -2.40 -10.68
C ILE A 301 24.95 -3.27 -11.70
N LEU A 302 26.26 -3.47 -11.53
CA LEU A 302 27.07 -4.30 -12.42
C LEU A 302 26.69 -5.80 -12.37
N MET A 303 26.14 -6.26 -11.26
CA MET A 303 25.64 -7.62 -11.13
C MET A 303 24.30 -7.86 -11.84
N LEU A 304 23.52 -6.78 -12.09
CA LEU A 304 22.23 -6.84 -12.77
C LEU A 304 22.33 -6.71 -14.31
N VAL A 305 23.50 -6.33 -14.85
CA VAL A 305 23.78 -6.20 -16.28
C VAL A 305 24.49 -7.44 -16.79
#